data_ffc349dd83567223538d637dbfa965da
#
_entry.id   ffc349dd83567223538d637dbfa965da
#
_cell.length_a   1.000
_cell.length_b   1.000
_cell.length_c   1.000
_cell.angle_alpha   90.00
_cell.angle_beta   90.00
_cell.angle_gamma   90.00
#
_symmetry.space_group_name_H-M   'P 1'
#
loop_
_entity.id
_entity.type
_entity.pdbx_description
1 polymer ?
#
loop_
_entity_poly.entity_id
_entity_poly.type
_entity_poly.pdbx_seq_one_letter_code
_entity_poly.pdbx_strand_id
1 'polypeptide(L)'
;MRIVKRWILLLLVGALCLPVSSCRPLREQVFKTPKVRLVDIGMTGNPFLSRGPVEAILHLAVNNPNSYALTVANIAYSATVGTRRVADGERNEEMRIEPSGETVVKVPVRLQADVFAAALREVLEARALSYEFNGSVGVVAPVVGVVRVPFSKTGTIDPMDILRRKGIGFN
;
A
#
# COMPACT_ATOMS: atom_id res chain seq x y z
N MET A 1 62.81 31.12 -31.98
CA MET A 1 62.69 30.11 -30.89
C MET A 1 61.94 30.59 -29.64
N ARG A 2 61.82 31.89 -29.38
CA ARG A 2 61.06 32.41 -28.18
C ARG A 2 59.54 32.56 -28.41
N ILE A 3 59.10 32.77 -29.63
CA ILE A 3 57.68 32.98 -29.98
C ILE A 3 56.89 31.66 -29.91
N VAL A 4 57.46 30.56 -30.39
CA VAL A 4 56.83 29.25 -30.40
C VAL A 4 56.60 28.75 -28.96
N LYS A 5 57.52 28.99 -28.02
CA LYS A 5 57.33 28.64 -26.59
C LYS A 5 56.18 29.38 -25.92
N ARG A 6 55.88 30.63 -26.30
CA ARG A 6 54.77 31.41 -25.74
C ARG A 6 53.42 30.87 -26.21
N TRP A 7 53.33 30.43 -27.45
CA TRP A 7 52.10 29.84 -28.01
C TRP A 7 51.80 28.45 -27.42
N ILE A 8 52.83 27.64 -27.19
CA ILE A 8 52.66 26.34 -26.52
C ILE A 8 52.20 26.52 -25.06
N LEU A 9 52.73 27.55 -24.36
CA LEU A 9 52.29 27.83 -22.98
C LEU A 9 50.83 28.30 -22.91
N LEU A 10 50.35 29.09 -23.87
CA LEU A 10 48.97 29.53 -23.97
C LEU A 10 48.00 28.42 -24.33
N LEU A 11 48.42 27.42 -25.14
CA LEU A 11 47.64 26.22 -25.44
C LEU A 11 47.55 25.29 -24.26
N LEU A 12 48.59 25.16 -23.43
CA LEU A 12 48.60 24.35 -22.24
C LEU A 12 47.73 24.92 -21.12
N VAL A 13 47.62 26.25 -20.99
CA VAL A 13 46.74 26.90 -20.01
C VAL A 13 45.29 26.86 -20.46
N GLY A 14 45.01 26.88 -21.75
CA GLY A 14 43.65 26.75 -22.29
C GLY A 14 43.04 25.34 -22.14
N ALA A 15 43.86 24.28 -22.09
CA ALA A 15 43.44 22.91 -21.93
C ALA A 15 43.05 22.55 -20.46
N LEU A 16 43.40 23.39 -19.47
CA LEU A 16 43.11 23.15 -18.07
C LEU A 16 41.78 23.73 -17.60
N CYS A 17 41.06 24.44 -18.47
CA CYS A 17 39.72 24.97 -18.21
C CYS A 17 38.62 24.11 -18.84
N LEU A 18 38.72 22.77 -18.74
CA LEU A 18 37.57 21.91 -18.98
C LEU A 18 36.59 22.15 -17.85
N PRO A 19 35.37 22.65 -18.10
CA PRO A 19 34.37 22.76 -17.07
C PRO A 19 34.02 21.34 -16.62
N VAL A 20 34.37 21.03 -15.40
CA VAL A 20 33.84 19.86 -14.69
C VAL A 20 32.34 20.07 -14.42
N SER A 21 31.59 20.22 -15.51
CA SER A 21 30.13 20.38 -15.51
C SER A 21 29.43 19.04 -15.41
N SER A 22 29.92 18.14 -14.55
CA SER A 22 29.29 16.85 -14.30
C SER A 22 29.06 16.53 -12.83
N CYS A 23 29.15 17.49 -11.95
CA CYS A 23 28.42 17.37 -10.70
C CYS A 23 26.96 17.74 -10.96
N ARG A 24 26.17 16.81 -11.53
CA ARG A 24 24.74 16.83 -11.20
C ARG A 24 24.69 16.82 -9.68
N PRO A 25 24.17 17.88 -9.02
CA PRO A 25 23.94 17.79 -7.60
C PRO A 25 23.15 16.50 -7.41
N LEU A 26 23.66 15.56 -6.60
CA LEU A 26 22.80 14.56 -5.99
C LEU A 26 21.77 15.41 -5.26
N ARG A 27 20.68 15.74 -5.96
CA ARG A 27 19.47 16.22 -5.28
C ARG A 27 19.22 15.11 -4.30
N GLU A 28 19.48 15.39 -3.03
CA GLU A 28 19.03 14.58 -1.92
C GLU A 28 17.59 14.24 -2.27
N GLN A 29 17.37 12.98 -2.62
CA GLN A 29 16.04 12.53 -2.99
C GLN A 29 15.30 12.50 -1.66
N VAL A 30 14.72 13.64 -1.31
CA VAL A 30 13.92 13.78 -0.10
C VAL A 30 12.83 12.72 -0.18
N PHE A 31 12.92 11.74 0.71
CA PHE A 31 11.90 10.69 0.81
C PHE A 31 10.55 11.35 1.11
N LYS A 32 9.59 11.10 0.24
CA LYS A 32 8.20 11.48 0.44
C LYS A 32 7.42 10.26 0.88
N THR A 33 6.76 10.35 2.01
CA THR A 33 5.97 9.25 2.56
C THR A 33 4.89 8.81 1.58
N PRO A 34 4.82 7.53 1.20
CA PRO A 34 3.76 7.00 0.37
C PRO A 34 2.40 7.16 1.03
N LYS A 35 1.35 7.18 0.23
CA LYS A 35 -0.03 7.17 0.72
C LYS A 35 -0.62 5.80 0.50
N VAL A 36 -1.22 5.23 1.55
CA VAL A 36 -1.92 3.94 1.47
C VAL A 36 -3.39 4.17 1.76
N ARG A 37 -4.26 3.55 0.95
CA ARG A 37 -5.71 3.59 1.16
C ARG A 37 -6.34 2.27 0.78
N LEU A 38 -7.30 1.82 1.57
CA LEU A 38 -8.11 0.66 1.25
C LEU A 38 -9.18 1.08 0.22
N VAL A 39 -9.08 0.55 -0.99
CA VAL A 39 -9.99 0.90 -2.10
C VAL A 39 -11.17 -0.05 -2.19
N ASP A 40 -10.94 -1.34 -1.97
CA ASP A 40 -11.98 -2.36 -2.09
C ASP A 40 -11.73 -3.54 -1.16
N ILE A 41 -12.79 -4.28 -0.85
CA ILE A 41 -12.78 -5.52 -0.07
C ILE A 41 -13.56 -6.55 -0.86
N GLY A 42 -12.84 -7.48 -1.49
CA GLY A 42 -13.43 -8.66 -2.12
C GLY A 42 -13.66 -9.77 -1.09
N MET A 43 -14.68 -10.59 -1.27
CA MET A 43 -14.87 -11.81 -0.49
C MET A 43 -14.87 -13.02 -1.42
N THR A 44 -14.06 -14.01 -1.08
CA THR A 44 -14.03 -15.31 -1.76
C THR A 44 -14.99 -16.25 -1.02
N GLY A 45 -16.00 -16.73 -1.74
CA GLY A 45 -17.04 -17.60 -1.20
C GLY A 45 -18.25 -16.85 -0.64
N ASN A 46 -19.23 -17.62 -0.19
CA ASN A 46 -20.41 -17.10 0.48
C ASN A 46 -20.25 -17.28 2.00
N PRO A 47 -20.09 -16.21 2.78
CA PRO A 47 -19.86 -16.32 4.23
C PRO A 47 -21.04 -16.92 4.99
N PHE A 48 -22.23 -16.98 4.39
CA PHE A 48 -23.44 -17.54 5.00
C PHE A 48 -23.62 -19.03 4.74
N LEU A 49 -23.00 -19.55 3.69
CA LEU A 49 -23.16 -20.96 3.27
C LEU A 49 -21.90 -21.80 3.48
N SER A 50 -20.75 -21.16 3.66
CA SER A 50 -19.47 -21.86 3.83
C SER A 50 -19.32 -22.39 5.24
N ARG A 51 -19.13 -23.70 5.38
CA ARG A 51 -18.71 -24.34 6.64
C ARG A 51 -17.20 -24.28 6.88
N GLY A 52 -16.45 -23.68 5.93
CA GLY A 52 -15.00 -23.55 5.95
C GLY A 52 -14.53 -22.12 6.20
N PRO A 53 -13.22 -21.90 6.21
CA PRO A 53 -12.65 -20.57 6.36
C PRO A 53 -13.15 -19.63 5.25
N VAL A 54 -13.55 -18.44 5.64
CA VAL A 54 -13.93 -17.36 4.71
C VAL A 54 -12.70 -16.51 4.46
N GLU A 55 -12.41 -16.24 3.22
CA GLU A 55 -11.30 -15.36 2.86
C GLU A 55 -11.84 -14.03 2.29
N ALA A 56 -11.24 -12.94 2.74
CA ALA A 56 -11.42 -11.63 2.15
C ALA A 56 -10.14 -11.22 1.42
N ILE A 57 -10.27 -10.42 0.38
CA ILE A 57 -9.13 -9.82 -0.32
C ILE A 57 -9.23 -8.31 -0.14
N LEU A 58 -8.25 -7.74 0.59
CA LEU A 58 -8.12 -6.29 0.71
C LEU A 58 -7.37 -5.76 -0.52
N HIS A 59 -7.94 -4.78 -1.20
CA HIS A 59 -7.27 -4.05 -2.28
C HIS A 59 -6.71 -2.73 -1.71
N LEU A 60 -5.40 -2.67 -1.50
CA LEU A 60 -4.70 -1.50 -0.99
C LEU A 60 -4.06 -0.73 -2.15
N ALA A 61 -4.51 0.49 -2.40
CA ALA A 61 -3.82 1.39 -3.32
C ALA A 61 -2.65 2.06 -2.60
N VAL A 62 -1.44 1.81 -3.08
CA VAL A 62 -0.20 2.41 -2.59
C VAL A 62 0.30 3.40 -3.63
N ASN A 63 0.23 4.69 -3.30
CA ASN A 63 0.73 5.77 -4.15
C ASN A 63 2.15 6.14 -3.72
N ASN A 64 3.10 6.03 -4.66
CA ASN A 64 4.50 6.39 -4.49
C ASN A 64 4.78 7.77 -5.09
N PRO A 65 4.92 8.83 -4.27
CA PRO A 65 5.23 10.18 -4.78
C PRO A 65 6.72 10.38 -5.08
N ASN A 66 7.56 9.35 -4.88
CA ASN A 66 9.00 9.44 -5.11
C ASN A 66 9.34 9.14 -6.57
N SER A 67 10.42 9.72 -7.06
CA SER A 67 10.95 9.48 -8.42
C SER A 67 11.71 8.15 -8.57
N TYR A 68 11.72 7.33 -7.53
CA TYR A 68 12.33 6.00 -7.49
C TYR A 68 11.33 4.96 -6.97
N ALA A 69 11.57 3.70 -7.32
CA ALA A 69 10.72 2.61 -6.87
C ALA A 69 10.86 2.37 -5.36
N LEU A 70 9.76 1.93 -4.76
CA LEU A 70 9.71 1.46 -3.38
C LEU A 70 9.39 -0.03 -3.36
N THR A 71 9.71 -0.71 -2.26
CA THR A 71 9.34 -2.11 -2.07
C THR A 71 8.46 -2.22 -0.83
N VAL A 72 7.28 -2.81 -0.97
CA VAL A 72 6.50 -3.27 0.19
C VAL A 72 7.22 -4.48 0.76
N ALA A 73 7.53 -4.48 2.05
CA ALA A 73 8.17 -5.60 2.73
C ALA A 73 7.18 -6.41 3.57
N ASN A 74 6.27 -5.73 4.26
CA ASN A 74 5.26 -6.38 5.09
C ASN A 74 3.97 -5.57 5.14
N ILE A 75 2.87 -6.25 5.45
CA ILE A 75 1.55 -5.64 5.64
C ILE A 75 0.95 -6.26 6.89
N ALA A 76 0.74 -5.42 7.91
CA ALA A 76 0.00 -5.80 9.11
C ALA A 76 -1.44 -5.28 9.01
N TYR A 77 -2.41 -6.09 9.42
CA TYR A 77 -3.82 -5.72 9.35
C TYR A 77 -4.64 -6.26 10.51
N SER A 78 -5.73 -5.57 10.81
CA SER A 78 -6.79 -6.05 11.68
C SER A 78 -8.15 -5.63 11.12
N ALA A 79 -9.17 -6.48 11.33
CA ALA A 79 -10.54 -6.22 10.91
C ALA A 79 -11.49 -6.46 12.08
N THR A 80 -12.37 -5.50 12.33
CA THR A 80 -13.41 -5.56 13.36
C THR A 80 -14.77 -5.39 12.69
N VAL A 81 -15.74 -6.15 13.11
CA VAL A 81 -17.14 -6.08 12.68
C VAL A 81 -18.01 -6.00 13.92
N GLY A 82 -18.77 -4.91 14.04
CA GLY A 82 -19.42 -4.57 15.30
C GLY A 82 -18.40 -4.36 16.40
N THR A 83 -18.47 -5.17 17.45
CA THR A 83 -17.52 -5.17 18.56
C THR A 83 -16.47 -6.28 18.47
N ARG A 84 -16.54 -7.13 17.44
CA ARG A 84 -15.73 -8.35 17.34
C ARG A 84 -14.59 -8.19 16.34
N ARG A 85 -13.37 -8.56 16.75
CA ARG A 85 -12.24 -8.71 15.85
C ARG A 85 -12.39 -10.01 15.06
N VAL A 86 -12.62 -9.90 13.75
CA VAL A 86 -12.89 -11.03 12.85
C VAL A 86 -11.65 -11.49 12.08
N ALA A 87 -10.62 -10.66 12.00
CA ALA A 87 -9.34 -11.02 11.44
C ALA A 87 -8.22 -10.14 11.99
N ASP A 88 -7.04 -10.72 12.08
CA ASP A 88 -5.77 -10.03 12.27
C ASP A 88 -4.63 -10.86 11.68
N GLY A 89 -3.54 -10.20 11.31
CA GLY A 89 -2.40 -10.90 10.76
C GLY A 89 -1.32 -9.97 10.22
N GLU A 90 -0.24 -10.62 9.83
CA GLU A 90 0.86 -9.98 9.12
C GLU A 90 1.26 -10.84 7.94
N ARG A 91 1.59 -10.19 6.82
CA ARG A 91 2.12 -10.84 5.62
C ARG A 91 3.44 -10.19 5.24
N ASN A 92 4.42 -11.03 5.03
CA ASN A 92 5.70 -10.65 4.48
C ASN A 92 5.69 -11.05 3.00
N GLU A 93 5.51 -10.07 2.14
CA GLU A 93 5.46 -10.26 0.69
C GLU A 93 6.12 -9.06 0.04
N GLU A 94 7.21 -9.32 -0.67
CA GLU A 94 7.92 -8.27 -1.37
C GLU A 94 7.18 -7.91 -2.65
N MET A 95 6.79 -6.65 -2.76
CA MET A 95 6.14 -6.11 -3.94
C MET A 95 6.72 -4.75 -4.31
N ARG A 96 7.09 -4.61 -5.57
CA ARG A 96 7.63 -3.37 -6.12
C ARG A 96 6.50 -2.38 -6.42
N ILE A 97 6.67 -1.14 -5.97
CA ILE A 97 5.82 0.00 -6.29
C ILE A 97 6.58 0.94 -7.23
N GLU A 98 6.03 1.17 -8.40
CA GLU A 98 6.72 1.97 -9.42
C GLU A 98 6.87 3.44 -9.03
N PRO A 99 7.91 4.12 -9.56
CA PRO A 99 8.14 5.54 -9.30
C PRO A 99 6.98 6.40 -9.76
N SER A 100 6.62 7.41 -8.97
CA SER A 100 5.57 8.39 -9.31
C SER A 100 4.25 7.75 -9.75
N GLY A 101 3.97 6.54 -9.23
CA GLY A 101 2.84 5.72 -9.64
C GLY A 101 1.99 5.24 -8.46
N GLU A 102 0.86 4.64 -8.81
CA GLU A 102 -0.02 3.95 -7.87
C GLU A 102 -0.07 2.46 -8.23
N THR A 103 0.09 1.60 -7.25
CA THR A 103 0.00 0.14 -7.40
C THR A 103 -1.07 -0.40 -6.45
N VAL A 104 -1.94 -1.27 -6.97
CA VAL A 104 -2.93 -1.96 -6.13
C VAL A 104 -2.36 -3.29 -5.64
N VAL A 105 -2.17 -3.37 -4.34
CA VAL A 105 -1.70 -4.56 -3.62
C VAL A 105 -2.91 -5.36 -3.15
N LYS A 106 -2.96 -6.65 -3.48
CA LYS A 106 -4.02 -7.57 -3.05
C LYS A 106 -3.55 -8.36 -1.84
N VAL A 107 -4.23 -8.20 -0.72
CA VAL A 107 -3.89 -8.85 0.55
C VAL A 107 -4.98 -9.85 0.92
N PRO A 108 -4.76 -11.16 0.76
CA PRO A 108 -5.70 -12.17 1.23
C PRO A 108 -5.68 -12.23 2.76
N VAL A 109 -6.88 -12.15 3.34
CA VAL A 109 -7.13 -12.13 4.78
C VAL A 109 -8.04 -13.29 5.12
N ARG A 110 -7.62 -14.14 6.04
CA ARG A 110 -8.47 -15.21 6.57
C ARG A 110 -9.34 -14.67 7.70
N LEU A 111 -10.65 -14.83 7.56
CA LEU A 111 -11.61 -14.48 8.59
C LEU A 111 -11.81 -15.66 9.53
N GLN A 112 -11.92 -15.39 10.83
CA GLN A 112 -12.34 -16.39 11.82
C GLN A 112 -13.84 -16.64 11.64
N ALA A 113 -14.18 -17.78 11.04
CA ALA A 113 -15.53 -18.03 10.54
C ALA A 113 -16.60 -18.02 11.64
N ASP A 114 -16.29 -18.55 12.81
CA ASP A 114 -17.17 -18.58 13.98
C ASP A 114 -17.40 -17.16 14.56
N VAL A 115 -16.34 -16.39 14.69
CA VAL A 115 -16.40 -15.00 15.17
C VAL A 115 -17.12 -14.11 14.16
N PHE A 116 -16.85 -14.32 12.86
CA PHE A 116 -17.51 -13.59 11.80
C PHE A 116 -19.01 -13.91 11.73
N ALA A 117 -19.40 -15.20 11.85
CA ALA A 117 -20.79 -15.61 11.90
C ALA A 117 -21.54 -15.04 13.12
N ALA A 118 -20.88 -14.98 14.28
CA ALA A 118 -21.44 -14.36 15.47
C ALA A 118 -21.63 -12.84 15.29
N ALA A 119 -20.64 -12.15 14.70
CA ALA A 119 -20.76 -10.74 14.38
C ALA A 119 -21.90 -10.45 13.40
N LEU A 120 -22.09 -11.30 12.40
CA LEU A 120 -23.20 -11.16 11.45
C LEU A 120 -24.58 -11.31 12.12
N ARG A 121 -24.74 -12.19 13.10
CA ARG A 121 -26.00 -12.32 13.83
C ARG A 121 -26.34 -11.06 14.61
N GLU A 122 -25.38 -10.49 15.34
CA GLU A 122 -25.56 -9.21 16.04
C GLU A 122 -25.99 -8.09 15.10
N VAL A 123 -25.45 -8.10 13.90
CA VAL A 123 -25.74 -7.12 12.85
C VAL A 123 -27.16 -7.26 12.28
N LEU A 124 -27.62 -8.50 12.07
CA LEU A 124 -29.00 -8.74 11.60
C LEU A 124 -30.03 -8.23 12.61
N GLU A 125 -29.71 -8.31 13.89
CA GLU A 125 -30.52 -7.76 14.97
C GLU A 125 -30.50 -6.23 15.02
N ALA A 126 -29.30 -5.64 14.80
CA ALA A 126 -29.08 -4.19 14.87
C ALA A 126 -29.44 -3.42 13.59
N ARG A 127 -29.72 -4.11 12.48
CA ARG A 127 -29.95 -3.54 11.12
C ARG A 127 -28.83 -2.66 10.58
N ALA A 128 -27.67 -2.63 11.21
CA ALA A 128 -26.51 -1.86 10.78
C ALA A 128 -25.24 -2.60 11.12
N LEU A 129 -24.34 -2.72 10.13
CA LEU A 129 -23.04 -3.34 10.26
C LEU A 129 -21.96 -2.28 10.29
N SER A 130 -21.45 -1.94 11.44
CA SER A 130 -20.21 -1.17 11.51
C SER A 130 -19.01 -2.08 11.25
N TYR A 131 -18.07 -1.60 10.45
CA TYR A 131 -16.79 -2.27 10.23
C TYR A 131 -15.63 -1.29 10.37
N GLU A 132 -14.52 -1.82 10.80
CA GLU A 132 -13.27 -1.09 10.91
C GLU A 132 -12.12 -1.96 10.41
N PHE A 133 -11.37 -1.44 9.44
CA PHE A 133 -10.12 -2.02 8.97
C PHE A 133 -8.98 -1.08 9.33
N ASN A 134 -8.01 -1.59 10.06
CA ASN A 134 -6.80 -0.88 10.43
C ASN A 134 -5.58 -1.70 10.03
N GLY A 135 -4.49 -1.01 9.70
CA GLY A 135 -3.26 -1.69 9.40
C GLY A 135 -2.12 -0.74 9.10
N SER A 136 -1.00 -1.34 8.71
CA SER A 136 0.16 -0.61 8.24
C SER A 136 0.88 -1.38 7.14
N VAL A 137 1.44 -0.64 6.19
CA VAL A 137 2.30 -1.16 5.13
C VAL A 137 3.73 -0.75 5.45
N GLY A 138 4.62 -1.72 5.63
CA GLY A 138 6.06 -1.50 5.73
C GLY A 138 6.66 -1.32 4.34
N VAL A 139 7.20 -0.14 4.07
CA VAL A 139 7.80 0.22 2.79
C VAL A 139 9.28 0.42 2.95
N VAL A 140 10.09 -0.29 2.17
CA VAL A 140 11.54 -0.10 2.12
C VAL A 140 11.86 1.04 1.18
N ALA A 141 12.51 2.06 1.72
CA ALA A 141 13.04 3.17 0.97
C ALA A 141 14.59 3.11 0.96
N PRO A 142 15.26 3.35 -0.18
CA PRO A 142 16.71 3.14 -0.32
C PRO A 142 17.60 3.85 0.70
N VAL A 143 17.17 5.00 1.20
CA VAL A 143 17.98 5.86 2.11
C VAL A 143 17.50 5.79 3.56
N VAL A 144 16.20 5.54 3.76
CA VAL A 144 15.55 5.68 5.08
C VAL A 144 15.30 4.32 5.74
N GLY A 145 15.42 3.23 4.99
CA GLY A 145 15.10 1.88 5.45
C GLY A 145 13.59 1.61 5.44
N VAL A 146 13.09 0.86 6.40
CA VAL A 146 11.67 0.48 6.47
C VAL A 146 10.87 1.59 7.13
N VAL A 147 9.89 2.14 6.40
CA VAL A 147 8.92 3.12 6.89
C VAL A 147 7.55 2.45 6.97
N ARG A 148 6.89 2.54 8.12
CA ARG A 148 5.52 2.04 8.31
C ARG A 148 4.51 3.13 7.98
N VAL A 149 3.66 2.85 7.00
CA VAL A 149 2.59 3.75 6.55
C VAL A 149 1.26 3.19 7.00
N PRO A 150 0.56 3.85 7.94
CA PRO A 150 -0.73 3.36 8.43
C PRO A 150 -1.82 3.55 7.37
N PHE A 151 -2.82 2.69 7.42
CA PHE A 151 -4.09 2.86 6.72
C PHE A 151 -5.25 2.48 7.64
N SER A 152 -6.40 3.12 7.43
CA SER A 152 -7.64 2.77 8.11
C SER A 152 -8.84 2.99 7.20
N LYS A 153 -9.89 2.23 7.41
CA LYS A 153 -11.19 2.43 6.79
C LYS A 153 -12.28 1.98 7.75
N THR A 154 -13.16 2.89 8.05
CA THR A 154 -14.39 2.61 8.80
C THR A 154 -15.60 2.79 7.90
N GLY A 155 -16.69 2.15 8.23
CA GLY A 155 -17.94 2.31 7.51
C GLY A 155 -19.07 1.55 8.17
N THR A 156 -20.27 1.77 7.63
CA THR A 156 -21.47 1.04 8.01
C THR A 156 -22.07 0.45 6.75
N ILE A 157 -22.48 -0.80 6.81
CA ILE A 157 -23.11 -1.52 5.72
C ILE A 157 -24.51 -1.92 6.19
N ASP A 158 -25.53 -1.65 5.38
CA ASP A 158 -26.84 -2.26 5.57
C ASP A 158 -26.74 -3.73 5.09
N PRO A 159 -27.01 -4.72 5.97
CA PRO A 159 -26.99 -6.13 5.61
C PRO A 159 -27.95 -6.45 4.46
N MET A 160 -29.05 -5.72 4.36
CA MET A 160 -30.04 -5.90 3.28
C MET A 160 -29.50 -5.46 1.91
N ASP A 161 -28.58 -4.50 1.89
CA ASP A 161 -27.91 -4.09 0.64
C ASP A 161 -26.95 -5.17 0.12
N ILE A 162 -26.30 -5.91 1.01
CA ILE A 162 -25.45 -7.06 0.62
C ILE A 162 -26.32 -8.15 -0.04
N LEU A 163 -27.47 -8.45 0.55
CA LEU A 163 -28.40 -9.46 0.04
C LEU A 163 -28.97 -9.03 -1.33
N ARG A 164 -29.34 -7.78 -1.48
CA ARG A 164 -29.86 -7.21 -2.74
C ARG A 164 -28.83 -7.25 -3.87
N ARG A 165 -27.57 -6.85 -3.58
CA ARG A 165 -26.49 -6.83 -4.59
C ARG A 165 -26.11 -8.22 -5.08
N LYS A 166 -26.34 -9.29 -4.31
CA LYS A 166 -26.06 -10.68 -4.69
C LYS A 166 -27.26 -11.39 -5.31
N GLY A 167 -28.34 -10.69 -5.62
CA GLY A 167 -29.52 -11.25 -6.30
C GLY A 167 -30.29 -12.28 -5.47
N ILE A 168 -30.12 -12.30 -4.16
CA ILE A 168 -30.93 -13.08 -3.25
C ILE A 168 -32.18 -12.25 -2.96
N GLY A 169 -33.09 -12.19 -3.95
CA GLY A 169 -34.43 -11.65 -3.76
C GLY A 169 -35.26 -12.64 -2.99
N PHE A 170 -35.78 -12.22 -1.85
CA PHE A 170 -36.94 -12.91 -1.28
C PHE A 170 -38.17 -12.41 -2.04
N ASN A 171 -38.74 -13.25 -2.89
CA ASN A 171 -40.09 -13.11 -3.41
C ASN A 171 -41.09 -13.53 -2.33
#